data_50d4a97516f1379c4471ca3cba9e4a80
#
_entry.id   50d4a97516f1379c4471ca3cba9e4a80
#
_cell.length_a   1.000
_cell.length_b   1.000
_cell.length_c   1.000
_cell.angle_alpha   90.00
_cell.angle_beta   90.00
_cell.angle_gamma   90.00
#
_symmetry.space_group_name_H-M   'P 1'
#
loop_
_entity.id
_entity.type
_entity.pdbx_description
1 polymer ?
#
loop_
_entity_poly.entity_id
_entity_poly.type
_entity_poly.pdbx_seq_one_letter_code
_entity_poly.pdbx_strand_id
1 'polypeptide(L)'
;LTGSCFCHAPGFGRRHLLACTLASLAVSKPVKAAPPADPTLIEDLVAGNRILYDQGVVDGFGHISVRHDKDPGHYLLSRSMAPALVTADDIMEYDLDSNPVDARGRVSYLERFIHGEIYKVRPDVKAIVHSHSPAVLPFADTKTRLLPMNHIAGFLGSGPPVFEIRDTAGDATDMLIRNADLGRELAKRMGSSQILLMRGHGSVAAAQSIRHVVFRAIYTEVNARTELQALSVGKPSFLNEKEALAAMRTNDALVSRPWDLWKQKAMAK
;
A
#
# COMPACT_ATOMS: atom_id res chain seq x y z
N LEU A 1 38.94 46.55 53.86
CA LEU A 1 38.73 47.93 53.43
C LEU A 1 37.69 47.94 52.31
N THR A 2 36.45 48.11 52.65
CA THR A 2 35.55 49.25 52.41
C THR A 2 35.22 49.60 50.99
N GLY A 3 33.93 49.59 50.67
CA GLY A 3 33.38 50.36 49.59
C GLY A 3 32.03 49.80 49.03
N SER A 4 30.97 50.08 49.80
CA SER A 4 29.59 49.95 49.26
C SER A 4 29.29 51.12 48.32
N CYS A 5 28.58 50.86 47.23
CA CYS A 5 27.73 51.84 46.56
C CYS A 5 26.46 51.21 46.05
N PHE A 6 25.34 51.68 46.58
CA PHE A 6 23.99 51.44 46.10
C PHE A 6 23.77 52.25 44.81
N CYS A 7 23.17 51.62 43.80
CA CYS A 7 22.46 52.37 42.76
C CYS A 7 21.14 51.67 42.41
N HIS A 8 20.07 52.42 42.56
CA HIS A 8 18.68 52.13 42.26
C HIS A 8 18.46 51.67 40.79
N ALA A 9 17.64 50.65 40.59
CA ALA A 9 17.04 50.32 39.33
C ALA A 9 15.58 50.82 39.25
N PRO A 10 15.13 51.44 38.17
CA PRO A 10 13.70 51.67 37.94
C PRO A 10 13.04 50.47 37.31
N GLY A 11 11.87 50.10 37.84
CA GLY A 11 11.06 48.99 37.40
C GLY A 11 10.48 49.18 35.97
N PHE A 12 10.62 48.18 35.12
CA PHE A 12 9.85 48.05 33.90
C PHE A 12 8.79 46.97 34.07
N GLY A 13 7.53 47.40 34.04
CA GLY A 13 6.37 46.51 34.09
C GLY A 13 6.32 45.61 32.84
N ARG A 14 6.39 44.30 33.06
CA ARG A 14 6.11 43.31 32.03
C ARG A 14 4.60 43.19 31.81
N ARG A 15 4.08 43.80 30.76
CA ARG A 15 2.78 43.46 30.20
C ARG A 15 2.95 42.16 29.42
N HIS A 16 2.56 41.03 29.99
CA HIS A 16 2.40 39.79 29.30
C HIS A 16 1.16 39.91 28.39
N LEU A 17 1.38 40.10 27.09
CA LEU A 17 0.37 39.82 26.07
C LEU A 17 0.24 38.29 25.95
N LEU A 18 -0.81 37.72 26.51
CA LEU A 18 -1.29 36.38 26.17
C LEU A 18 -1.83 36.45 24.74
N ALA A 19 -1.03 36.03 23.78
CA ALA A 19 -1.52 35.69 22.42
C ALA A 19 -2.28 34.36 22.53
N CYS A 20 -3.62 34.44 22.66
CA CYS A 20 -4.48 33.27 22.45
C CYS A 20 -4.41 32.88 20.96
N THR A 21 -3.58 31.91 20.61
CA THR A 21 -3.66 31.21 19.33
C THR A 21 -4.95 30.40 19.33
N LEU A 22 -5.97 30.91 18.67
CA LEU A 22 -7.16 30.13 18.27
C LEU A 22 -6.67 29.06 17.30
N ALA A 23 -6.45 27.85 17.80
CA ALA A 23 -6.32 26.68 16.97
C ALA A 23 -7.67 26.47 16.25
N SER A 24 -7.74 26.81 14.98
CA SER A 24 -8.87 26.48 14.13
C SER A 24 -8.97 24.97 14.06
N LEU A 25 -9.88 24.38 14.81
CA LEU A 25 -10.33 23.01 14.62
C LEU A 25 -10.98 22.96 13.23
N ALA A 26 -10.24 22.49 12.26
CA ALA A 26 -10.80 22.15 10.95
C ALA A 26 -11.81 21.02 11.16
N VAL A 27 -13.09 21.37 11.23
CA VAL A 27 -14.19 20.41 11.22
C VAL A 27 -14.17 19.78 9.84
N SER A 28 -13.61 18.57 9.72
CA SER A 28 -13.69 17.78 8.52
C SER A 28 -15.18 17.55 8.19
N LYS A 29 -15.58 17.89 6.95
CA LYS A 29 -16.95 17.61 6.51
C LYS A 29 -17.18 16.10 6.62
N PRO A 30 -18.35 15.67 7.13
CA PRO A 30 -18.67 14.24 7.19
C PRO A 30 -18.62 13.66 5.77
N VAL A 31 -17.86 12.60 5.59
CA VAL A 31 -17.81 11.84 4.33
C VAL A 31 -19.16 11.12 4.20
N LYS A 32 -19.82 11.29 3.05
CA LYS A 32 -21.11 10.62 2.79
C LYS A 32 -20.83 9.15 2.46
N ALA A 33 -21.47 8.22 3.17
CA ALA A 33 -21.36 6.80 2.89
C ALA A 33 -21.92 6.44 1.50
N ALA A 34 -21.27 5.48 0.82
CA ALA A 34 -21.79 4.85 -0.37
C ALA A 34 -23.00 3.93 -0.03
N PRO A 35 -23.80 3.49 -1.01
CA PRO A 35 -24.72 2.38 -0.78
C PRO A 35 -23.96 1.13 -0.30
N PRO A 36 -24.56 0.22 0.49
CA PRO A 36 -23.86 -0.97 0.98
C PRO A 36 -23.18 -1.75 -0.16
N ALA A 37 -21.92 -2.12 0.04
CA ALA A 37 -21.16 -2.92 -0.92
C ALA A 37 -21.77 -4.31 -1.09
N ASP A 38 -21.48 -4.96 -2.23
CA ASP A 38 -21.88 -6.35 -2.46
C ASP A 38 -21.23 -7.26 -1.39
N PRO A 39 -22.03 -8.11 -0.69
CA PRO A 39 -21.49 -9.07 0.28
C PRO A 39 -20.40 -9.98 -0.29
N THR A 40 -20.51 -10.35 -1.57
CA THR A 40 -19.48 -11.16 -2.27
C THR A 40 -18.15 -10.40 -2.38
N LEU A 41 -18.19 -9.07 -2.60
CA LEU A 41 -16.99 -8.24 -2.64
C LEU A 41 -16.30 -8.19 -1.27
N ILE A 42 -17.08 -8.09 -0.19
CA ILE A 42 -16.56 -8.13 1.20
C ILE A 42 -15.92 -9.49 1.48
N GLU A 43 -16.60 -10.60 1.13
CA GLU A 43 -16.09 -11.95 1.29
C GLU A 43 -14.78 -12.16 0.52
N ASP A 44 -14.71 -11.73 -0.74
CA ASP A 44 -13.50 -11.82 -1.57
C ASP A 44 -12.37 -10.97 -0.98
N LEU A 45 -12.66 -9.80 -0.39
CA LEU A 45 -11.66 -8.97 0.28
C LEU A 45 -11.10 -9.65 1.53
N VAL A 46 -11.96 -10.26 2.35
CA VAL A 46 -11.54 -11.09 3.52
C VAL A 46 -10.69 -12.27 3.06
N ALA A 47 -11.16 -12.99 2.02
CA ALA A 47 -10.40 -14.10 1.45
C ALA A 47 -9.02 -13.64 0.93
N GLY A 48 -8.95 -12.48 0.25
CA GLY A 48 -7.70 -11.90 -0.24
C GLY A 48 -6.68 -11.66 0.86
N ASN A 49 -7.11 -11.12 2.02
CA ASN A 49 -6.24 -10.94 3.20
C ASN A 49 -5.65 -12.28 3.68
N ARG A 50 -6.48 -13.30 3.84
CA ARG A 50 -6.07 -14.62 4.34
C ARG A 50 -5.22 -15.39 3.33
N ILE A 51 -5.54 -15.29 2.04
CA ILE A 51 -4.74 -15.90 0.95
C ILE A 51 -3.33 -15.31 0.94
N LEU A 52 -3.20 -14.00 1.00
CA LEU A 52 -1.88 -13.33 0.99
C LEU A 52 -1.03 -13.77 2.19
N TYR A 53 -1.63 -13.95 3.36
CA TYR A 53 -0.96 -14.51 4.53
C TYR A 53 -0.54 -15.97 4.31
N ASP A 54 -1.45 -16.84 3.86
CA ASP A 54 -1.18 -18.27 3.61
C ASP A 54 -0.09 -18.48 2.55
N GLN A 55 0.03 -17.57 1.59
CA GLN A 55 1.05 -17.62 0.54
C GLN A 55 2.36 -16.91 0.93
N GLY A 56 2.46 -16.36 2.15
CA GLY A 56 3.68 -15.73 2.66
C GLY A 56 4.03 -14.39 2.00
N VAL A 57 3.03 -13.70 1.44
CA VAL A 57 3.20 -12.36 0.85
C VAL A 57 3.08 -11.27 1.92
N VAL A 58 2.22 -11.50 2.90
CA VAL A 58 2.05 -10.66 4.09
C VAL A 58 2.19 -11.51 5.35
N ASP A 59 2.46 -10.87 6.48
CA ASP A 59 2.53 -11.50 7.81
C ASP A 59 1.59 -10.79 8.80
N GLY A 60 2.11 -10.22 9.87
CA GLY A 60 1.38 -9.30 10.75
C GLY A 60 1.15 -7.92 10.13
N PHE A 61 1.85 -7.63 9.04
CA PHE A 61 1.85 -6.38 8.29
C PHE A 61 1.47 -6.61 6.83
N GLY A 62 1.18 -5.50 6.13
CA GLY A 62 0.64 -5.53 4.77
C GLY A 62 -0.88 -5.50 4.77
N HIS A 63 -1.47 -5.14 3.64
CA HIS A 63 -2.92 -4.97 3.52
C HIS A 63 -3.38 -4.98 2.06
N ILE A 64 -4.64 -5.33 1.86
CA ILE A 64 -5.31 -5.31 0.56
C ILE A 64 -6.54 -4.43 0.64
N SER A 65 -6.80 -3.65 -0.41
CA SER A 65 -8.03 -2.88 -0.59
C SER A 65 -8.73 -3.23 -1.90
N VAL A 66 -10.00 -2.86 -1.98
CA VAL A 66 -10.77 -2.91 -3.20
C VAL A 66 -11.59 -1.63 -3.37
N ARG A 67 -11.66 -1.10 -4.61
CA ARG A 67 -12.55 0.01 -4.94
C ARG A 67 -13.99 -0.42 -4.73
N HIS A 68 -14.81 0.47 -4.16
CA HIS A 68 -16.21 0.19 -3.90
C HIS A 68 -16.97 -0.07 -5.22
N ASP A 69 -17.81 -1.10 -5.25
CA ASP A 69 -18.51 -1.57 -6.45
C ASP A 69 -19.62 -0.62 -6.93
N LYS A 70 -20.24 0.12 -6.00
CA LYS A 70 -21.37 1.04 -6.28
C LYS A 70 -20.99 2.51 -6.27
N ASP A 71 -19.83 2.86 -5.71
CA ASP A 71 -19.31 4.22 -5.69
C ASP A 71 -17.80 4.24 -5.94
N PRO A 72 -17.33 4.53 -7.15
CA PRO A 72 -15.89 4.56 -7.46
C PRO A 72 -15.12 5.66 -6.73
N GLY A 73 -15.79 6.60 -6.08
CA GLY A 73 -15.21 7.60 -5.19
C GLY A 73 -14.81 7.06 -3.82
N HIS A 74 -15.09 5.77 -3.55
CA HIS A 74 -14.77 5.11 -2.29
C HIS A 74 -13.99 3.81 -2.50
N TYR A 75 -13.34 3.32 -1.43
CA TYR A 75 -12.70 2.02 -1.40
C TYR A 75 -12.87 1.35 -0.04
N LEU A 76 -12.70 0.03 -0.01
CA LEU A 76 -12.84 -0.82 1.16
C LEU A 76 -11.46 -1.34 1.56
N LEU A 77 -11.17 -1.29 2.86
CA LEU A 77 -9.91 -1.74 3.46
C LEU A 77 -10.21 -2.16 4.91
N SER A 78 -9.56 -3.19 5.43
CA SER A 78 -9.74 -3.55 6.84
C SER A 78 -9.24 -2.48 7.79
N ARG A 79 -9.72 -2.48 9.03
CA ARG A 79 -9.04 -1.76 10.12
C ARG A 79 -7.60 -2.26 10.28
N SER A 80 -6.75 -1.46 10.92
CA SER A 80 -5.35 -1.84 11.19
C SER A 80 -5.28 -3.08 12.06
N MET A 81 -4.97 -4.22 11.44
CA MET A 81 -4.80 -5.53 12.08
C MET A 81 -4.06 -6.51 11.16
N ALA A 82 -3.61 -7.63 11.73
CA ALA A 82 -2.96 -8.68 10.95
C ALA A 82 -3.92 -9.28 9.89
N PRO A 83 -3.50 -9.38 8.61
CA PRO A 83 -4.35 -9.82 7.51
C PRO A 83 -5.03 -11.19 7.73
N ALA A 84 -4.33 -12.14 8.35
CA ALA A 84 -4.87 -13.47 8.65
C ALA A 84 -6.14 -13.47 9.53
N LEU A 85 -6.31 -12.42 10.34
CA LEU A 85 -7.39 -12.31 11.33
C LEU A 85 -8.58 -11.49 10.85
N VAL A 86 -8.51 -10.93 9.64
CA VAL A 86 -9.57 -10.06 9.09
C VAL A 86 -10.88 -10.83 8.90
N THR A 87 -11.96 -10.21 9.36
CA THR A 87 -13.36 -10.64 9.16
C THR A 87 -14.16 -9.56 8.41
N ALA A 88 -15.38 -9.86 8.05
CA ALA A 88 -16.26 -8.89 7.38
C ALA A 88 -16.52 -7.63 8.24
N ASP A 89 -16.64 -7.77 9.56
CA ASP A 89 -16.88 -6.66 10.49
C ASP A 89 -15.66 -5.72 10.62
N ASP A 90 -14.49 -6.18 10.21
CA ASP A 90 -13.26 -5.39 10.23
C ASP A 90 -13.11 -4.50 8.99
N ILE A 91 -13.91 -4.74 7.94
CA ILE A 91 -13.84 -3.93 6.71
C ILE A 91 -14.43 -2.54 6.97
N MET A 92 -13.70 -1.53 6.53
CA MET A 92 -14.05 -0.12 6.64
C MET A 92 -14.14 0.49 5.23
N GLU A 93 -15.03 1.47 5.09
CA GLU A 93 -15.15 2.30 3.90
C GLU A 93 -14.34 3.58 4.06
N TYR A 94 -13.65 3.99 3.00
CA TYR A 94 -12.86 5.22 2.90
C TYR A 94 -13.24 6.00 1.64
N ASP A 95 -13.19 7.32 1.72
CA ASP A 95 -13.12 8.16 0.52
C ASP A 95 -11.72 8.06 -0.15
N LEU A 96 -11.56 8.66 -1.34
CA LEU A 96 -10.27 8.65 -2.02
C LEU A 96 -9.21 9.55 -1.35
N ASP A 97 -9.60 10.42 -0.43
CA ASP A 97 -8.67 11.17 0.44
C ASP A 97 -8.20 10.33 1.64
N SER A 98 -8.63 9.06 1.68
CA SER A 98 -8.31 8.09 2.74
C SER A 98 -8.88 8.47 4.11
N ASN A 99 -9.98 9.23 4.14
CA ASN A 99 -10.73 9.47 5.34
C ASN A 99 -11.74 8.32 5.54
N PRO A 100 -11.82 7.73 6.74
CA PRO A 100 -12.84 6.71 7.00
C PRO A 100 -14.23 7.36 7.03
N VAL A 101 -15.20 6.72 6.37
CA VAL A 101 -16.60 7.17 6.34
C VAL A 101 -17.25 7.02 7.72
N ASP A 102 -17.03 5.86 8.35
CA ASP A 102 -17.50 5.56 9.71
C ASP A 102 -16.51 4.66 10.44
N ALA A 103 -15.61 5.27 11.19
CA ALA A 103 -14.56 4.54 11.90
C ALA A 103 -15.09 3.69 13.06
N ARG A 104 -16.17 4.10 13.76
CA ARG A 104 -16.71 3.43 14.97
C ARG A 104 -15.63 3.07 15.99
N GLY A 105 -14.64 3.94 16.17
CA GLY A 105 -13.50 3.68 17.07
C GLY A 105 -12.45 2.72 16.54
N ARG A 106 -12.60 2.19 15.31
CA ARG A 106 -11.60 1.32 14.66
C ARG A 106 -10.42 2.14 14.15
N VAL A 107 -9.21 1.62 14.32
CA VAL A 107 -7.96 2.29 13.88
C VAL A 107 -7.69 1.99 12.42
N SER A 108 -7.41 3.02 11.64
CA SER A 108 -7.01 2.88 10.23
C SER A 108 -5.52 2.56 10.10
N TYR A 109 -5.13 1.87 9.02
CA TYR A 109 -3.72 1.76 8.65
C TYR A 109 -3.10 3.14 8.42
N LEU A 110 -1.86 3.33 8.87
CA LEU A 110 -1.10 4.56 8.59
C LEU A 110 -0.92 4.76 7.09
N GLU A 111 -0.68 3.69 6.36
CA GLU A 111 -0.35 3.67 4.94
C GLU A 111 -1.56 3.55 3.98
N ARG A 112 -2.77 3.79 4.47
CA ARG A 112 -3.97 3.84 3.63
C ARG A 112 -3.89 4.82 2.47
N PHE A 113 -3.01 5.82 2.54
CA PHE A 113 -2.76 6.80 1.48
C PHE A 113 -2.13 6.19 0.22
N ILE A 114 -1.44 5.04 0.31
CA ILE A 114 -1.02 4.25 -0.85
C ILE A 114 -2.24 3.95 -1.74
N HIS A 115 -3.33 3.48 -1.12
CA HIS A 115 -4.53 3.06 -1.83
C HIS A 115 -5.29 4.26 -2.41
N GLY A 116 -5.64 5.24 -1.57
CA GLY A 116 -6.42 6.41 -1.99
C GLY A 116 -5.77 7.15 -3.15
N GLU A 117 -4.48 7.44 -3.05
CA GLU A 117 -3.77 8.22 -4.08
C GLU A 117 -3.58 7.45 -5.41
N ILE A 118 -3.38 6.11 -5.36
CA ILE A 118 -3.40 5.30 -6.58
C ILE A 118 -4.79 5.26 -7.19
N TYR A 119 -5.85 5.07 -6.38
CA TYR A 119 -7.22 5.07 -6.90
C TYR A 119 -7.62 6.40 -7.56
N LYS A 120 -7.12 7.55 -7.09
CA LYS A 120 -7.39 8.85 -7.70
C LYS A 120 -6.90 8.95 -9.14
N VAL A 121 -5.71 8.45 -9.42
CA VAL A 121 -5.04 8.60 -10.72
C VAL A 121 -5.20 7.38 -11.64
N ARG A 122 -5.70 6.25 -11.12
CA ARG A 122 -5.84 4.97 -11.83
C ARG A 122 -7.28 4.44 -11.75
N PRO A 123 -8.21 4.97 -12.56
CA PRO A 123 -9.61 4.50 -12.57
C PRO A 123 -9.77 3.05 -13.06
N ASP A 124 -8.77 2.54 -13.80
CA ASP A 124 -8.66 1.15 -14.23
C ASP A 124 -8.34 0.18 -13.08
N VAL A 125 -7.69 0.67 -12.02
CA VAL A 125 -7.35 -0.13 -10.83
C VAL A 125 -8.57 -0.28 -9.94
N LYS A 126 -8.89 -1.54 -9.62
CA LYS A 126 -10.00 -1.90 -8.72
C LYS A 126 -9.53 -2.53 -7.42
N ALA A 127 -8.29 -3.05 -7.35
CA ALA A 127 -7.73 -3.63 -6.13
C ALA A 127 -6.24 -3.34 -6.02
N ILE A 128 -5.75 -3.16 -4.78
CA ILE A 128 -4.36 -2.83 -4.46
C ILE A 128 -3.92 -3.69 -3.28
N VAL A 129 -2.70 -4.25 -3.37
CA VAL A 129 -2.00 -4.92 -2.27
C VAL A 129 -0.73 -4.15 -1.95
N HIS A 130 -0.50 -3.87 -0.69
CA HIS A 130 0.80 -3.47 -0.16
C HIS A 130 1.36 -4.58 0.71
N SER A 131 2.64 -4.92 0.53
CA SER A 131 3.31 -6.03 1.23
C SER A 131 4.79 -5.75 1.47
N HIS A 132 5.33 -6.42 2.50
CA HIS A 132 6.76 -6.45 2.83
C HIS A 132 7.43 -7.76 2.41
N SER A 133 7.05 -8.26 1.26
CA SER A 133 7.43 -9.55 0.66
C SER A 133 8.97 -9.74 0.68
N PRO A 134 9.52 -10.74 1.42
CA PRO A 134 10.96 -10.78 1.71
C PRO A 134 11.86 -10.97 0.48
N ALA A 135 11.42 -11.77 -0.51
CA ALA A 135 12.22 -11.99 -1.70
C ALA A 135 12.22 -10.78 -2.66
N VAL A 136 11.23 -9.88 -2.52
CA VAL A 136 11.10 -8.68 -3.35
C VAL A 136 12.02 -7.56 -2.86
N LEU A 137 12.25 -7.44 -1.55
CA LEU A 137 13.05 -6.38 -0.94
C LEU A 137 14.45 -6.21 -1.57
N PRO A 138 15.24 -7.26 -1.84
CA PRO A 138 16.57 -7.11 -2.44
C PRO A 138 16.56 -6.37 -3.78
N PHE A 139 15.48 -6.49 -4.56
CA PHE A 139 15.33 -5.82 -5.86
C PHE A 139 14.93 -4.34 -5.71
N ALA A 140 14.33 -3.96 -4.59
CA ALA A 140 14.07 -2.55 -4.25
C ALA A 140 15.34 -1.82 -3.77
N ASP A 141 16.27 -2.55 -3.16
CA ASP A 141 17.43 -2.02 -2.44
C ASP A 141 18.75 -2.14 -3.22
N THR A 142 18.73 -2.79 -4.38
CA THR A 142 19.92 -2.96 -5.22
C THR A 142 19.70 -2.43 -6.64
N LYS A 143 20.75 -2.47 -7.46
CA LYS A 143 20.65 -2.15 -8.90
C LYS A 143 20.12 -3.31 -9.74
N THR A 144 19.95 -4.50 -9.15
CA THR A 144 19.40 -5.66 -9.84
C THR A 144 17.92 -5.45 -10.08
N ARG A 145 17.49 -5.56 -11.33
CA ARG A 145 16.08 -5.37 -11.70
C ARG A 145 15.30 -6.67 -11.49
N LEU A 146 14.11 -6.58 -10.96
CA LEU A 146 13.17 -7.69 -10.91
C LEU A 146 12.56 -7.90 -12.30
N LEU A 147 12.86 -9.01 -12.94
CA LEU A 147 12.43 -9.32 -14.31
C LEU A 147 11.66 -10.64 -14.36
N PRO A 148 10.77 -10.85 -15.37
CA PRO A 148 9.98 -12.08 -15.45
C PRO A 148 10.86 -13.29 -15.79
N MET A 149 11.01 -14.21 -14.84
CA MET A 149 11.72 -15.47 -14.99
C MET A 149 10.91 -16.54 -15.72
N ASN A 150 9.58 -16.46 -15.63
CA ASN A 150 8.68 -17.45 -16.20
C ASN A 150 7.40 -16.80 -16.70
N HIS A 151 6.60 -17.56 -17.46
CA HIS A 151 5.39 -17.05 -18.11
C HIS A 151 4.32 -16.54 -17.13
N ILE A 152 4.26 -17.05 -15.89
CA ILE A 152 3.25 -16.63 -14.89
C ILE A 152 3.53 -15.19 -14.43
N ALA A 153 4.80 -14.79 -14.41
CA ALA A 153 5.23 -13.46 -13.99
C ALA A 153 5.30 -12.43 -15.16
N GLY A 154 4.71 -12.74 -16.32
CA GLY A 154 4.73 -11.86 -17.49
C GLY A 154 4.23 -10.44 -17.23
N PHE A 155 3.36 -10.23 -16.24
CA PHE A 155 2.87 -8.91 -15.82
C PHE A 155 3.97 -7.97 -15.26
N LEU A 156 5.15 -8.48 -14.93
CA LEU A 156 6.32 -7.68 -14.55
C LEU A 156 6.89 -6.90 -15.73
N GLY A 157 6.65 -7.34 -16.97
CA GLY A 157 7.08 -6.67 -18.20
C GLY A 157 8.57 -6.40 -18.24
N SER A 158 8.96 -5.15 -18.45
CA SER A 158 10.36 -4.71 -18.44
C SER A 158 10.91 -4.43 -17.00
N GLY A 159 10.19 -4.87 -15.99
CA GLY A 159 10.51 -4.70 -14.57
C GLY A 159 9.84 -3.48 -13.93
N PRO A 160 9.41 -3.60 -12.66
CA PRO A 160 8.72 -2.54 -11.94
C PRO A 160 9.65 -1.35 -11.64
N PRO A 161 9.10 -0.12 -11.57
CA PRO A 161 9.82 1.04 -11.06
C PRO A 161 10.08 0.89 -9.55
N VAL A 162 11.06 1.63 -9.04
CA VAL A 162 11.36 1.73 -7.60
C VAL A 162 11.01 3.12 -7.11
N PHE A 163 10.26 3.23 -6.03
CA PHE A 163 10.00 4.46 -5.31
C PHE A 163 11.04 4.69 -4.23
N GLU A 164 11.73 5.83 -4.31
CA GLU A 164 12.68 6.30 -3.31
C GLU A 164 12.01 7.38 -2.45
N ILE A 165 11.62 7.01 -1.25
CA ILE A 165 10.86 7.92 -0.37
C ILE A 165 11.68 9.15 0.06
N ARG A 166 13.02 9.04 0.11
CA ARG A 166 13.90 10.16 0.50
C ARG A 166 13.81 11.34 -0.46
N ASP A 167 13.49 11.09 -1.73
CA ASP A 167 13.31 12.16 -2.72
C ASP A 167 12.18 13.13 -2.34
N THR A 168 11.23 12.67 -1.50
CA THR A 168 10.07 13.46 -1.06
C THR A 168 10.13 13.79 0.43
N ALA A 169 10.52 12.82 1.28
CA ALA A 169 10.48 12.95 2.75
C ALA A 169 11.83 13.36 3.37
N GLY A 170 12.93 13.34 2.59
CA GLY A 170 14.29 13.55 3.09
C GLY A 170 14.84 12.32 3.84
N ASP A 171 16.09 12.45 4.33
CA ASP A 171 16.85 11.32 4.89
C ASP A 171 16.34 10.82 6.25
N ALA A 172 15.61 11.64 6.99
CA ALA A 172 15.06 11.30 8.32
C ALA A 172 13.66 10.69 8.25
N THR A 173 13.34 9.99 7.17
CA THR A 173 12.06 9.29 6.99
C THR A 173 12.03 7.97 7.76
N ASP A 174 10.85 7.60 8.28
CA ASP A 174 10.58 6.28 8.85
C ASP A 174 10.08 5.28 7.79
N MET A 175 10.19 5.61 6.51
CA MET A 175 9.84 4.81 5.33
C MET A 175 8.33 4.64 5.07
N LEU A 176 7.44 5.10 5.96
CA LEU A 176 5.99 4.89 5.84
C LEU A 176 5.29 5.96 4.98
N ILE A 177 4.35 5.55 4.17
CA ILE A 177 3.49 6.42 3.34
C ILE A 177 2.30 6.91 4.19
N ARG A 178 2.56 7.84 5.11
CA ARG A 178 1.61 8.24 6.16
C ARG A 178 0.74 9.46 5.85
N ASN A 179 0.88 10.05 4.65
CA ASN A 179 0.09 11.19 4.22
C ASN A 179 -0.16 11.19 2.71
N ALA A 180 -1.07 12.07 2.27
CA ALA A 180 -1.48 12.19 0.86
C ALA A 180 -0.34 12.61 -0.07
N ASP A 181 0.60 13.45 0.39
CA ASP A 181 1.70 13.92 -0.45
C ASP A 181 2.66 12.79 -0.81
N LEU A 182 3.05 11.97 0.18
CA LEU A 182 3.86 10.76 -0.04
C LEU A 182 3.13 9.75 -0.93
N GLY A 183 1.83 9.54 -0.69
CA GLY A 183 1.00 8.65 -1.51
C GLY A 183 0.89 9.12 -2.96
N ARG A 184 0.79 10.44 -3.19
CA ARG A 184 0.72 11.04 -4.54
C ARG A 184 2.01 10.83 -5.32
N GLU A 185 3.17 11.06 -4.69
CA GLU A 185 4.46 10.83 -5.35
C GLU A 185 4.71 9.34 -5.62
N LEU A 186 4.29 8.47 -4.71
CA LEU A 186 4.29 7.01 -4.92
C LEU A 186 3.40 6.64 -6.12
N ALA A 187 2.16 7.13 -6.19
CA ALA A 187 1.24 6.86 -7.29
C ALA A 187 1.77 7.39 -8.63
N LYS A 188 2.38 8.57 -8.64
CA LYS A 188 3.06 9.14 -9.80
C LYS A 188 4.24 8.27 -10.25
N ARG A 189 5.06 7.77 -9.34
CA ARG A 189 6.17 6.87 -9.65
C ARG A 189 5.70 5.55 -10.20
N MET A 190 4.59 5.02 -9.70
CA MET A 190 3.97 3.80 -10.20
C MET A 190 3.52 3.95 -11.66
N GLY A 191 2.93 5.09 -12.02
CA GLY A 191 2.43 5.35 -13.36
C GLY A 191 1.43 4.28 -13.82
N SER A 192 1.65 3.69 -15.00
CA SER A 192 0.83 2.58 -15.53
C SER A 192 1.28 1.19 -15.08
N SER A 193 2.37 1.08 -14.32
CA SER A 193 2.89 -0.20 -13.85
C SER A 193 1.90 -0.92 -12.95
N GLN A 194 1.96 -2.26 -13.01
CA GLN A 194 1.12 -3.13 -12.18
C GLN A 194 1.77 -3.43 -10.82
N ILE A 195 3.09 -3.30 -10.76
CA ILE A 195 3.91 -3.46 -9.55
C ILE A 195 4.78 -2.23 -9.39
N LEU A 196 4.96 -1.78 -8.15
CA LEU A 196 5.92 -0.78 -7.74
C LEU A 196 6.73 -1.34 -6.58
N LEU A 197 8.05 -1.21 -6.63
CA LEU A 197 8.92 -1.53 -5.51
C LEU A 197 9.12 -0.27 -4.65
N MET A 198 9.25 -0.46 -3.35
CA MET A 198 9.51 0.61 -2.38
C MET A 198 10.83 0.33 -1.69
N ARG A 199 11.84 1.19 -1.91
CA ARG A 199 13.18 1.01 -1.33
C ARG A 199 13.11 0.90 0.20
N GLY A 200 13.76 -0.13 0.76
CA GLY A 200 13.84 -0.40 2.21
C GLY A 200 12.50 -0.67 2.87
N HIS A 201 11.46 -1.04 2.10
CA HIS A 201 10.12 -1.16 2.66
C HIS A 201 9.36 -2.39 2.11
N GLY A 202 9.14 -2.47 0.79
CA GLY A 202 8.33 -3.54 0.22
C GLY A 202 7.86 -3.27 -1.19
N SER A 203 6.60 -3.56 -1.47
CA SER A 203 6.03 -3.38 -2.81
C SER A 203 4.53 -3.05 -2.77
N VAL A 204 4.05 -2.53 -3.90
CA VAL A 204 2.63 -2.32 -4.17
C VAL A 204 2.28 -3.06 -5.46
N ALA A 205 1.22 -3.86 -5.43
CA ALA A 205 0.59 -4.44 -6.60
C ALA A 205 -0.77 -3.79 -6.84
N ALA A 206 -1.12 -3.54 -8.11
CA ALA A 206 -2.38 -2.95 -8.52
C ALA A 206 -3.00 -3.73 -9.69
N ALA A 207 -4.32 -3.92 -9.67
CA ALA A 207 -5.02 -4.68 -10.68
C ALA A 207 -6.50 -4.31 -10.82
N GLN A 208 -7.13 -4.85 -11.87
CA GLN A 208 -8.53 -4.67 -12.22
C GLN A 208 -9.51 -5.48 -11.35
N SER A 209 -9.04 -6.34 -10.43
CA SER A 209 -9.88 -7.05 -9.45
C SER A 209 -9.04 -7.62 -8.30
N ILE A 210 -9.71 -8.04 -7.20
CA ILE A 210 -9.09 -8.74 -6.07
C ILE A 210 -8.32 -9.97 -6.55
N ARG A 211 -8.91 -10.80 -7.41
CA ARG A 211 -8.29 -12.03 -7.92
C ARG A 211 -6.99 -11.75 -8.65
N HIS A 212 -6.98 -10.73 -9.51
CA HIS A 212 -5.79 -10.33 -10.25
C HIS A 212 -4.71 -9.73 -9.35
N VAL A 213 -5.07 -8.87 -8.37
CA VAL A 213 -4.06 -8.26 -7.52
C VAL A 213 -3.42 -9.27 -6.57
N VAL A 214 -4.20 -10.21 -6.02
CA VAL A 214 -3.69 -11.32 -5.20
C VAL A 214 -2.76 -12.21 -6.03
N PHE A 215 -3.16 -12.57 -7.25
CA PHE A 215 -2.30 -13.31 -8.19
C PHE A 215 -0.98 -12.58 -8.43
N ARG A 216 -1.02 -11.28 -8.75
CA ARG A 216 0.18 -10.49 -9.01
C ARG A 216 1.09 -10.38 -7.79
N ALA A 217 0.54 -10.14 -6.61
CA ALA A 217 1.32 -10.06 -5.37
C ALA A 217 2.03 -11.38 -5.06
N ILE A 218 1.32 -12.51 -5.16
CA ILE A 218 1.90 -13.84 -4.93
C ILE A 218 2.99 -14.16 -5.95
N TYR A 219 2.72 -13.97 -7.25
CA TYR A 219 3.70 -14.32 -8.26
C TYR A 219 4.83 -13.31 -8.41
N THR A 220 4.71 -12.10 -7.86
CA THR A 220 5.84 -11.20 -7.66
C THR A 220 6.83 -11.79 -6.66
N GLU A 221 6.35 -12.26 -5.50
CA GLU A 221 7.19 -12.93 -4.49
C GLU A 221 7.81 -14.23 -5.04
N VAL A 222 7.01 -15.08 -5.69
CA VAL A 222 7.49 -16.35 -6.27
C VAL A 222 8.55 -16.09 -7.34
N ASN A 223 8.32 -15.12 -8.23
CA ASN A 223 9.29 -14.76 -9.27
C ASN A 223 10.58 -14.19 -8.67
N ALA A 224 10.47 -13.30 -7.68
CA ALA A 224 11.63 -12.71 -7.00
C ALA A 224 12.50 -13.80 -6.34
N ARG A 225 11.89 -14.74 -5.65
CA ARG A 225 12.59 -15.90 -5.07
C ARG A 225 13.27 -16.76 -6.14
N THR A 226 12.58 -17.03 -7.24
CA THR A 226 13.12 -17.81 -8.37
C THR A 226 14.30 -17.08 -9.00
N GLU A 227 14.20 -15.75 -9.18
CA GLU A 227 15.27 -14.94 -9.77
C GLU A 227 16.51 -14.91 -8.86
N LEU A 228 16.36 -14.76 -7.54
CA LEU A 228 17.46 -14.85 -6.59
C LEU A 228 18.16 -16.21 -6.65
N GLN A 229 17.41 -17.29 -6.76
CA GLN A 229 17.96 -18.64 -6.93
C GLN A 229 18.71 -18.77 -8.26
N ALA A 230 18.13 -18.26 -9.35
CA ALA A 230 18.79 -18.32 -10.67
C ALA A 230 20.09 -17.52 -10.70
N LEU A 231 20.11 -16.32 -10.07
CA LEU A 231 21.33 -15.51 -9.95
C LEU A 231 22.45 -16.20 -9.15
N SER A 232 22.09 -17.09 -8.20
CA SER A 232 23.08 -17.86 -7.43
C SER A 232 23.68 -19.03 -8.17
N VAL A 233 23.02 -19.53 -9.23
CA VAL A 233 23.51 -20.66 -10.02
C VAL A 233 24.06 -20.26 -11.40
N GLY A 234 23.87 -19.02 -11.82
CA GLY A 234 24.38 -18.54 -13.09
C GLY A 234 23.76 -17.24 -13.58
N LYS A 235 23.91 -16.93 -14.85
CA LYS A 235 23.31 -15.77 -15.49
C LYS A 235 21.90 -16.13 -15.98
N PRO A 236 20.83 -15.53 -15.42
CA PRO A 236 19.46 -15.82 -15.83
C PRO A 236 19.18 -15.41 -17.28
N SER A 237 18.26 -16.13 -17.93
CA SER A 237 17.59 -15.70 -19.14
C SER A 237 16.16 -15.32 -18.81
N PHE A 238 15.76 -14.09 -19.14
CA PHE A 238 14.44 -13.54 -18.84
C PHE A 238 13.54 -13.55 -20.05
N LEU A 239 12.22 -13.49 -19.84
CA LEU A 239 11.29 -13.22 -20.92
C LEU A 239 11.58 -11.83 -21.52
N ASN A 240 11.55 -11.73 -22.83
CA ASN A 240 11.52 -10.43 -23.48
C ASN A 240 10.12 -9.79 -23.37
N GLU A 241 10.01 -8.50 -23.72
CA GLU A 241 8.76 -7.74 -23.54
C GLU A 241 7.57 -8.34 -24.31
N LYS A 242 7.80 -8.92 -25.50
CA LYS A 242 6.74 -9.54 -26.31
C LYS A 242 6.26 -10.84 -25.66
N GLU A 243 7.19 -11.67 -25.19
CA GLU A 243 6.88 -12.90 -24.44
C GLU A 243 6.15 -12.59 -23.16
N ALA A 244 6.62 -11.61 -22.39
CA ALA A 244 6.01 -11.17 -21.13
C ALA A 244 4.56 -10.68 -21.35
N LEU A 245 4.31 -9.85 -22.39
CA LEU A 245 2.99 -9.36 -22.72
C LEU A 245 2.04 -10.48 -23.17
N ALA A 246 2.50 -11.40 -24.02
CA ALA A 246 1.71 -12.54 -24.46
C ALA A 246 1.35 -13.46 -23.30
N ALA A 247 2.33 -13.77 -22.45
CA ALA A 247 2.16 -14.58 -21.26
C ALA A 247 1.20 -13.93 -20.24
N MET A 248 1.32 -12.62 -20.01
CA MET A 248 0.40 -11.87 -19.14
C MET A 248 -1.06 -12.02 -19.60
N ARG A 249 -1.34 -11.79 -20.89
CA ARG A 249 -2.71 -11.91 -21.44
C ARG A 249 -3.29 -13.31 -21.23
N THR A 250 -2.49 -14.35 -21.44
CA THR A 250 -2.92 -15.73 -21.21
C THR A 250 -3.22 -16.00 -19.74
N ASN A 251 -2.34 -15.56 -18.83
CA ASN A 251 -2.52 -15.80 -17.40
C ASN A 251 -3.64 -14.96 -16.79
N ASP A 252 -3.85 -13.71 -17.25
CA ASP A 252 -4.97 -12.88 -16.79
C ASP A 252 -6.33 -13.56 -17.06
N ALA A 253 -6.46 -14.33 -18.14
CA ALA A 253 -7.67 -15.12 -18.40
C ALA A 253 -7.81 -16.36 -17.49
N LEU A 254 -6.77 -16.77 -16.79
CA LEU A 254 -6.71 -18.00 -15.99
C LEU A 254 -6.65 -17.75 -14.47
N VAL A 255 -6.71 -16.52 -13.99
CA VAL A 255 -6.55 -16.17 -12.57
C VAL A 255 -7.59 -16.81 -11.64
N SER A 256 -8.75 -17.21 -12.16
CA SER A 256 -9.79 -17.91 -11.37
C SER A 256 -9.31 -19.26 -10.87
N ARG A 257 -8.49 -20.00 -11.63
CA ARG A 257 -7.99 -21.32 -11.23
C ARG A 257 -7.19 -21.30 -9.92
N PRO A 258 -6.13 -20.50 -9.78
CA PRO A 258 -5.42 -20.41 -8.51
C PRO A 258 -6.25 -19.72 -7.42
N TRP A 259 -7.06 -18.72 -7.76
CA TRP A 259 -7.94 -18.05 -6.82
C TRP A 259 -8.89 -19.01 -6.12
N ASP A 260 -9.62 -19.85 -6.85
CA ASP A 260 -10.59 -20.80 -6.29
C ASP A 260 -9.91 -21.78 -5.34
N LEU A 261 -8.73 -22.31 -5.72
CA LEU A 261 -7.92 -23.17 -4.85
C LEU A 261 -7.48 -22.45 -3.56
N TRP A 262 -6.97 -21.24 -3.68
CA TRP A 262 -6.48 -20.47 -2.53
C TRP A 262 -7.63 -20.05 -1.61
N LYS A 263 -8.74 -19.57 -2.19
CA LYS A 263 -9.94 -19.18 -1.41
C LYS A 263 -10.49 -20.37 -0.63
N GLN A 264 -10.64 -21.52 -1.27
CA GLN A 264 -11.08 -22.75 -0.58
C GLN A 264 -10.20 -23.08 0.62
N LYS A 265 -8.87 -23.02 0.47
CA LYS A 265 -7.93 -23.34 1.55
C LYS A 265 -7.94 -22.29 2.68
N ALA A 266 -7.96 -21.01 2.33
CA ALA A 266 -7.88 -19.91 3.28
C ALA A 266 -9.18 -19.73 4.09
N MET A 267 -10.32 -20.09 3.51
CA MET A 267 -11.62 -19.97 4.17
C MET A 267 -12.06 -21.24 4.92
N ALA A 268 -11.36 -22.35 4.75
CA ALA A 268 -11.61 -23.61 5.49
C ALA A 268 -11.02 -23.61 6.91
N LYS A 269 -10.19 -22.63 7.25
CA LYS A 269 -9.55 -22.42 8.56
C LYS A 269 -10.39 -21.45 9.39
#